data_b1cfc278f94cbecab42d0dc9aea8ed6f
#
_entry.id   b1cfc278f94cbecab42d0dc9aea8ed6f
#
_cell.length_a   1.000
_cell.length_b   1.000
_cell.length_c   1.000
_cell.angle_alpha   90.00
_cell.angle_beta   90.00
_cell.angle_gamma   90.00
#
_symmetry.space_group_name_H-M   'P 1'
#
loop_
_entity.id
_entity.type
_entity.pdbx_description
1 polymer ?
#
loop_
_entity_poly.entity_id
_entity_poly.type
_entity_poly.pdbx_seq_one_letter_code
_entity_poly.pdbx_strand_id
1 'polypeptide(L)'
;MKKVSLKASCLCRGIQFKTNGYHRNIQNCHCIQCMKTHGHYAAYTNVEEQNIKFIKKRTLKWFRSSKRAKRGFCRKCGASIFFKALGKKDIHIAAGMFNRPVKLKTIANTFTKSKLDYYKLDRDIPKFKRYP
;
A
#
# COMPACT_ATOMS: atom_id res chain seq x y z
N MET A 1 9.51 -12.26 2.09
CA MET A 1 10.25 -11.05 1.59
C MET A 1 10.89 -11.39 0.25
N LYS A 2 10.85 -10.47 -0.66
CA LYS A 2 11.43 -10.65 -2.00
C LYS A 2 12.29 -9.44 -2.36
N LYS A 3 13.49 -9.67 -2.84
CA LYS A 3 14.40 -8.60 -3.25
C LYS A 3 14.11 -8.21 -4.69
N VAL A 4 13.62 -6.99 -4.90
CA VAL A 4 13.24 -6.48 -6.23
C VAL A 4 13.56 -4.99 -6.32
N SER A 5 13.64 -4.49 -7.55
CA SER A 5 13.74 -3.06 -7.83
C SER A 5 12.55 -2.66 -8.68
N LEU A 6 11.76 -1.69 -8.21
CA LEU A 6 10.51 -1.31 -8.85
C LEU A 6 10.46 0.20 -9.05
N LYS A 7 9.77 0.61 -10.11
CA LYS A 7 9.42 2.01 -10.35
C LYS A 7 7.93 2.20 -10.11
N ALA A 8 7.55 3.36 -9.61
CA ALA A 8 6.17 3.66 -9.27
C ALA A 8 5.80 5.10 -9.58
N SER A 9 4.53 5.32 -9.83
CA SER A 9 3.99 6.67 -9.97
C SER A 9 2.50 6.70 -9.66
N CYS A 10 1.98 7.87 -9.29
CA CYS A 10 0.55 8.12 -9.29
C CYS A 10 0.07 8.33 -10.73
N LEU A 11 -1.25 8.44 -10.91
CA LEU A 11 -1.84 8.57 -12.24
C LEU A 11 -1.32 9.80 -12.99
N CYS A 12 -1.28 10.97 -12.35
CA CYS A 12 -0.84 12.20 -13.00
C CYS A 12 0.68 12.36 -13.06
N ARG A 13 1.42 11.43 -12.44
CA ARG A 13 2.88 11.40 -12.39
C ARG A 13 3.52 12.56 -11.61
N GLY A 14 2.74 13.31 -10.85
CA GLY A 14 3.26 14.30 -9.93
C GLY A 14 4.05 13.68 -8.77
N ILE A 15 3.84 12.38 -8.53
CA ILE A 15 4.62 11.58 -7.59
C ILE A 15 5.22 10.42 -8.37
N GLN A 16 6.56 10.32 -8.35
CA GLN A 16 7.31 9.26 -8.99
C GLN A 16 8.43 8.83 -8.06
N PHE A 17 8.62 7.53 -7.92
CA PHE A 17 9.68 7.03 -7.04
C PHE A 17 10.15 5.64 -7.49
N LYS A 18 11.29 5.25 -6.92
CA LYS A 18 11.85 3.92 -7.09
C LYS A 18 11.95 3.27 -5.72
N THR A 19 11.77 1.95 -5.68
CA THR A 19 12.02 1.17 -4.49
C THR A 19 13.00 0.07 -4.80
N ASN A 20 13.82 -0.31 -3.82
CA ASN A 20 14.75 -1.41 -3.97
C ASN A 20 14.85 -2.20 -2.66
N GLY A 21 15.59 -3.32 -2.69
CA GLY A 21 15.76 -4.17 -1.53
C GLY A 21 14.59 -5.10 -1.29
N TYR A 22 14.37 -5.47 -0.04
CA TYR A 22 13.36 -6.46 0.32
C TYR A 22 11.97 -5.85 0.39
N HIS A 23 11.05 -6.48 -0.34
CA HIS A 23 9.64 -6.12 -0.36
C HIS A 23 8.84 -7.30 0.20
N ARG A 24 7.89 -7.02 1.09
CA ARG A 24 6.93 -8.04 1.50
C ARG A 24 5.98 -8.31 0.32
N ASN A 25 5.62 -9.58 0.10
CA ASN A 25 4.56 -9.88 -0.85
C ASN A 25 3.26 -9.19 -0.45
N ILE A 26 2.31 -9.11 -1.37
CA ILE A 26 1.12 -8.27 -1.22
C ILE A 26 0.17 -8.84 -0.16
N GLN A 27 -0.30 -8.00 0.73
CA GLN A 27 -1.41 -8.28 1.63
C GLN A 27 -2.56 -7.34 1.32
N ASN A 28 -3.76 -7.90 1.23
CA ASN A 28 -4.98 -7.14 0.99
C ASN A 28 -5.64 -6.81 2.32
N CYS A 29 -5.67 -5.54 2.68
CA CYS A 29 -6.25 -5.08 3.93
C CYS A 29 -7.71 -4.66 3.73
N HIS A 30 -8.61 -5.31 4.47
CA HIS A 30 -10.06 -5.09 4.37
C HIS A 30 -10.59 -4.25 5.55
N CYS A 31 -9.75 -3.51 6.25
CA CYS A 31 -10.21 -2.66 7.34
C CYS A 31 -11.02 -1.47 6.82
N ILE A 32 -11.84 -0.91 7.69
CA ILE A 32 -12.73 0.20 7.33
C ILE A 32 -11.95 1.37 6.72
N GLN A 33 -10.83 1.73 7.33
CA GLN A 33 -10.03 2.86 6.87
C GLN A 33 -9.42 2.60 5.48
N CYS A 34 -8.92 1.40 5.24
CA CYS A 34 -8.39 1.02 3.92
C CYS A 34 -9.49 1.03 2.87
N MET A 35 -10.67 0.48 3.20
CA MET A 35 -11.80 0.50 2.27
C MET A 35 -12.22 1.92 1.92
N LYS A 36 -12.28 2.81 2.91
CA LYS A 36 -12.69 4.20 2.69
C LYS A 36 -11.68 5.00 1.86
N THR A 37 -10.39 4.76 2.07
CA THR A 37 -9.34 5.52 1.39
C THR A 37 -9.01 4.99 -0.01
N HIS A 38 -9.30 3.71 -0.28
CA HIS A 38 -8.99 3.09 -1.57
C HIS A 38 -10.24 2.75 -2.41
N GLY A 39 -11.43 2.78 -1.82
CA GLY A 39 -12.67 2.44 -2.52
C GLY A 39 -12.94 0.95 -2.62
N HIS A 40 -12.03 0.13 -2.14
CA HIS A 40 -12.10 -1.32 -2.03
C HIS A 40 -10.99 -1.70 -1.05
N TYR A 41 -10.61 -2.98 -0.93
CA TYR A 41 -9.46 -3.30 -0.07
C TYR A 41 -8.18 -2.60 -0.56
N ALA A 42 -7.24 -2.43 0.34
CA ALA A 42 -5.93 -1.87 0.00
C ALA A 42 -4.92 -3.00 -0.18
N ALA A 43 -4.35 -3.11 -1.37
CA ALA A 43 -3.31 -4.09 -1.68
C ALA A 43 -1.95 -3.45 -1.44
N TYR A 44 -1.27 -3.84 -0.36
CA TYR A 44 -0.01 -3.23 0.03
C TYR A 44 1.16 -4.19 -0.02
N THR A 45 2.29 -3.71 -0.52
CA THR A 45 3.60 -4.22 -0.14
C THR A 45 4.12 -3.42 1.04
N ASN A 46 5.23 -3.85 1.62
CA ASN A 46 5.89 -3.15 2.72
C ASN A 46 7.39 -3.17 2.48
N VAL A 47 8.02 -1.99 2.60
CA VAL A 47 9.46 -1.82 2.41
C VAL A 47 10.01 -0.93 3.52
N GLU A 48 11.32 -0.97 3.74
CA GLU A 48 11.95 0.04 4.59
C GLU A 48 11.88 1.41 3.89
N GLU A 49 11.51 2.44 4.62
CA GLU A 49 11.33 3.79 4.05
C GLU A 49 12.60 4.30 3.38
N GLN A 50 13.77 3.96 3.94
CA GLN A 50 15.06 4.35 3.35
C GLN A 50 15.28 3.76 1.95
N ASN A 51 14.54 2.72 1.58
CA ASN A 51 14.64 2.08 0.26
C ASN A 51 13.78 2.77 -0.80
N ILE A 52 13.11 3.85 -0.45
CA ILE A 52 12.35 4.66 -1.40
C ILE A 52 13.21 5.83 -1.84
N LYS A 53 13.36 5.99 -3.16
CA LYS A 53 14.03 7.14 -3.75
C LYS A 53 13.03 7.92 -4.59
N PHE A 54 12.66 9.11 -4.13
CA PHE A 54 11.73 9.96 -4.88
C PHE A 54 12.43 10.61 -6.08
N ILE A 55 11.77 10.54 -7.24
CA ILE A 55 12.14 11.28 -8.44
C ILE A 55 11.35 12.59 -8.47
N LYS A 56 10.05 12.51 -8.15
CA LYS A 56 9.16 13.65 -7.98
C LYS A 56 8.24 13.39 -6.81
N LYS A 57 7.98 14.41 -5.99
CA LYS A 57 7.03 14.31 -4.88
C LYS A 57 6.24 15.59 -4.64
N ARG A 58 6.19 16.47 -5.63
CA ARG A 58 5.59 17.81 -5.45
C ARG A 58 4.09 17.80 -5.19
N THR A 59 3.37 16.75 -5.59
CA THR A 59 1.94 16.64 -5.32
C THR A 59 1.62 15.71 -4.16
N LEU A 60 2.64 15.20 -3.45
CA LEU A 60 2.46 14.34 -2.29
C LEU A 60 1.95 15.15 -1.11
N LYS A 61 0.85 14.71 -0.54
CA LYS A 61 0.28 15.28 0.68
C LYS A 61 0.01 14.16 1.67
N TRP A 62 0.18 14.47 2.96
CA TRP A 62 -0.05 13.52 4.04
C TRP A 62 -1.30 13.89 4.82
N PHE A 63 -2.08 12.87 5.14
CA PHE A 63 -3.27 12.94 5.97
C PHE A 63 -3.04 12.14 7.25
N ARG A 64 -3.18 12.78 8.40
CA ARG A 64 -3.07 12.09 9.68
C ARG A 64 -4.34 11.25 9.89
N SER A 65 -4.25 9.94 9.62
CA SER A 65 -5.41 9.05 9.58
C SER A 65 -5.78 8.51 10.96
N SER A 66 -4.84 8.56 11.91
CA SER A 66 -5.05 8.17 13.30
C SER A 66 -3.96 8.79 14.17
N LYS A 67 -4.01 8.54 15.48
CA LYS A 67 -2.97 9.01 16.40
C LYS A 67 -1.59 8.41 16.04
N ARG A 68 -1.57 7.24 15.41
CA ARG A 68 -0.35 6.45 15.19
C ARG A 68 0.04 6.30 13.72
N ALA A 69 -0.72 6.88 12.82
CA ALA A 69 -0.47 6.67 11.39
C ALA A 69 -0.85 7.86 10.54
N LYS A 70 -0.22 7.93 9.37
CA LYS A 70 -0.56 8.90 8.33
C LYS A 70 -0.62 8.19 6.98
N ARG A 71 -1.35 8.78 6.05
CA ARG A 71 -1.51 8.27 4.69
C ARG A 71 -1.03 9.31 3.69
N GLY A 72 -0.26 8.86 2.71
CA GLY A 72 0.25 9.71 1.64
C GLY A 72 -0.56 9.53 0.38
N PHE A 73 -0.95 10.63 -0.24
CA PHE A 73 -1.77 10.63 -1.45
C PHE A 73 -1.37 11.78 -2.37
N CYS A 74 -1.77 11.68 -3.63
CA CYS A 74 -1.54 12.75 -4.59
C CYS A 74 -2.66 13.78 -4.48
N ARG A 75 -2.33 15.03 -4.13
CA ARG A 75 -3.33 16.10 -4.02
C ARG A 75 -3.92 16.53 -5.38
N LYS A 76 -3.29 16.11 -6.48
CA LYS A 76 -3.75 16.45 -7.85
C LYS A 76 -4.65 15.37 -8.44
N CYS A 77 -4.24 14.11 -8.45
CA CYS A 77 -5.03 13.03 -9.03
C CYS A 77 -5.77 12.18 -7.99
N GLY A 78 -5.52 12.39 -6.70
CA GLY A 78 -6.22 11.70 -5.62
C GLY A 78 -5.75 10.28 -5.35
N ALA A 79 -4.68 9.80 -6.01
CA ALA A 79 -4.20 8.44 -5.80
C ALA A 79 -3.75 8.24 -4.35
N SER A 80 -4.24 7.17 -3.72
CA SER A 80 -3.85 6.76 -2.37
C SER A 80 -2.63 5.87 -2.48
N ILE A 81 -1.49 6.28 -1.92
CA ILE A 81 -0.20 5.66 -2.22
C ILE A 81 0.44 4.99 -1.02
N PHE A 82 0.54 5.72 0.10
CA PHE A 82 1.31 5.29 1.26
C PHE A 82 0.47 5.15 2.52
N PHE A 83 0.83 4.17 3.34
CA PHE A 83 0.42 4.11 4.74
C PHE A 83 1.67 4.00 5.59
N LYS A 84 1.83 4.94 6.53
CA LYS A 84 3.00 5.02 7.39
C LYS A 84 2.59 4.98 8.85
N ALA A 85 2.95 3.92 9.57
CA ALA A 85 2.83 3.87 11.01
C ALA A 85 3.98 4.70 11.61
N LEU A 86 3.63 5.66 12.45
CA LEU A 86 4.61 6.57 13.04
C LEU A 86 5.57 5.81 13.95
N GLY A 87 6.86 6.14 13.86
CA GLY A 87 7.91 5.49 14.64
C GLY A 87 8.39 4.15 14.09
N LYS A 88 7.84 3.67 12.97
CA LYS A 88 8.29 2.44 12.32
C LYS A 88 9.28 2.77 11.20
N LYS A 89 10.20 1.84 10.92
CA LYS A 89 11.17 1.98 9.82
C LYS A 89 10.54 1.78 8.46
N ASP A 90 9.48 0.98 8.39
CA ASP A 90 8.87 0.55 7.15
C ASP A 90 7.68 1.44 6.78
N ILE A 91 7.30 1.31 5.51
CA ILE A 91 6.18 2.03 4.94
C ILE A 91 5.44 1.10 3.98
N HIS A 92 4.12 1.17 3.99
CA HIS A 92 3.29 0.40 3.08
C HIS A 92 3.04 1.21 1.80
N ILE A 93 3.13 0.53 0.66
CA ILE A 93 2.93 1.13 -0.65
C ILE A 93 1.81 0.38 -1.37
N ALA A 94 0.82 1.12 -1.87
CA ALA A 94 -0.26 0.55 -2.68
C ALA A 94 0.32 -0.05 -3.95
N ALA A 95 0.09 -1.34 -4.15
CA ALA A 95 0.73 -2.11 -5.22
C ALA A 95 0.38 -1.62 -6.63
N GLY A 96 -0.79 -1.03 -6.80
CA GLY A 96 -1.20 -0.49 -8.10
C GLY A 96 -0.37 0.68 -8.61
N MET A 97 0.46 1.27 -7.76
CA MET A 97 1.33 2.37 -8.17
C MET A 97 2.54 1.91 -8.97
N PHE A 98 2.93 0.64 -8.85
CA PHE A 98 4.13 0.11 -9.51
C PHE A 98 3.93 -0.12 -11.01
N ASN A 99 5.00 0.12 -11.77
CA ASN A 99 5.07 -0.25 -13.17
C ASN A 99 5.13 -1.79 -13.31
N ARG A 100 4.64 -2.29 -14.42
CA ARG A 100 4.62 -3.74 -14.71
C ARG A 100 5.96 -4.21 -15.27
N PRO A 101 6.41 -5.44 -14.94
CA PRO A 101 5.81 -6.37 -13.99
C PRO A 101 6.20 -6.07 -12.54
N VAL A 102 5.30 -6.34 -11.58
CA VAL A 102 5.57 -6.10 -10.15
C VAL A 102 6.39 -7.24 -9.54
N LYS A 103 6.20 -8.47 -10.01
CA LYS A 103 6.91 -9.67 -9.52
C LYS A 103 6.66 -9.99 -8.04
N LEU A 104 5.61 -9.44 -7.45
CA LEU A 104 5.12 -9.76 -6.13
C LEU A 104 3.76 -10.45 -6.27
N LYS A 105 3.42 -11.31 -5.34
CA LYS A 105 2.13 -12.02 -5.37
C LYS A 105 1.34 -11.74 -4.10
N THR A 106 0.03 -11.91 -4.17
CA THR A 106 -0.86 -11.77 -3.01
C THR A 106 -0.71 -12.99 -2.12
N ILE A 107 -0.41 -12.76 -0.84
CA ILE A 107 -0.18 -13.85 0.13
C ILE A 107 -1.15 -13.87 1.29
N ALA A 108 -1.94 -12.81 1.50
CA ALA A 108 -2.84 -12.76 2.66
C ALA A 108 -3.96 -11.76 2.45
N ASN A 109 -5.09 -12.04 3.10
CA ASN A 109 -6.17 -11.10 3.33
C ASN A 109 -6.20 -10.80 4.82
N THR A 110 -6.07 -9.52 5.19
CA THR A 110 -6.04 -9.08 6.58
C THR A 110 -7.28 -8.27 6.92
N PHE A 111 -7.63 -8.19 8.20
CA PHE A 111 -8.80 -7.47 8.70
C PHE A 111 -10.09 -7.93 8.01
N THR A 112 -10.20 -9.23 7.79
CA THR A 112 -11.36 -9.80 7.10
C THR A 112 -12.65 -9.65 7.90
N LYS A 113 -12.57 -9.46 9.22
CA LYS A 113 -13.75 -9.21 10.05
C LYS A 113 -14.48 -7.92 9.68
N SER A 114 -13.79 -6.97 9.05
CA SER A 114 -14.35 -5.68 8.63
C SER A 114 -14.70 -5.66 7.14
N LYS A 115 -14.56 -6.80 6.47
CA LYS A 115 -14.85 -6.92 5.03
C LYS A 115 -16.31 -6.57 4.73
N LEU A 116 -16.54 -5.86 3.65
CA LEU A 116 -17.90 -5.60 3.16
C LEU A 116 -18.48 -6.88 2.52
N ASP A 117 -19.79 -6.89 2.35
CA ASP A 117 -20.53 -8.11 1.98
C ASP A 117 -20.67 -8.34 0.47
N TYR A 118 -20.24 -7.39 -0.37
CA TYR A 118 -20.46 -7.46 -1.80
C TYR A 118 -19.44 -8.33 -2.55
N TYR A 119 -18.42 -8.89 -1.89
CA TYR A 119 -17.40 -9.69 -2.55
C TYR A 119 -16.95 -10.86 -1.68
N LYS A 120 -16.43 -11.89 -2.34
CA LYS A 120 -15.90 -13.09 -1.69
C LYS A 120 -14.38 -13.08 -1.74
N LEU A 121 -13.75 -13.72 -0.76
CA LEU A 121 -12.30 -13.88 -0.71
C LEU A 121 -11.90 -15.18 -1.39
N ASP A 122 -10.72 -15.18 -2.01
CA ASP A 122 -10.13 -16.37 -2.62
C ASP A 122 -9.85 -17.42 -1.54
N ARG A 123 -10.24 -18.66 -1.80
CA ARG A 123 -10.05 -19.78 -0.87
C ARG A 123 -8.58 -20.09 -0.63
N ASP A 124 -7.74 -19.92 -1.65
CA ASP A 124 -6.34 -20.33 -1.63
C ASP A 124 -5.43 -19.33 -0.95
N ILE A 125 -5.97 -18.18 -0.55
CA ILE A 125 -5.19 -17.12 0.11
C ILE A 125 -5.54 -17.12 1.60
N PRO A 126 -4.53 -17.21 2.49
CA PRO A 126 -4.75 -17.14 3.94
C PRO A 126 -5.54 -15.92 4.37
N LYS A 127 -6.43 -16.11 5.34
CA LYS A 127 -7.33 -15.07 5.85
C LYS A 127 -7.08 -14.85 7.32
N PHE A 128 -7.00 -13.60 7.72
CA PHE A 128 -6.78 -13.20 9.11
C PHE A 128 -7.85 -12.18 9.51
N LYS A 129 -8.50 -12.42 10.65
CA LYS A 129 -9.55 -11.51 11.14
C LYS A 129 -9.01 -10.10 11.39
N ARG A 130 -7.75 -10.00 11.81
CA ARG A 130 -7.01 -8.75 12.01
C ARG A 130 -5.62 -8.87 11.37
N TYR A 131 -4.57 -8.88 12.17
CA TYR A 131 -3.19 -9.07 11.69
C TYR A 131 -2.91 -10.55 11.40
N PRO A 132 -1.93 -10.82 10.53
CA PRO A 132 -1.43 -12.18 10.32
C PRO A 132 -0.89 -12.81 11.59
#